data_472bec355d16e763ffed523ff0ca1802
#
_entry.id   472bec355d16e763ffed523ff0ca1802
#
_cell.length_a   1.000
_cell.length_b   1.000
_cell.length_c   1.000
_cell.angle_alpha   90.00
_cell.angle_beta   90.00
_cell.angle_gamma   90.00
#
_symmetry.space_group_name_H-M   'P 1'
#
loop_
_entity.id
_entity.type
_entity.pdbx_description
1 polymer ?
#
loop_
_entity_poly.entity_id
_entity_poly.type
_entity_poly.pdbx_seq_one_letter_code
_entity_poly.pdbx_strand_id
1 'polypeptide(L)'
;PNLDRIQIIKGWLDKDGKSQERIFDVAVSDGRKIGPDGRCKTPVGSTVDVANASYTNTIGAPALSAYWRDPTFDATKGAFYYVRVIQIPSPRWTAYDQKRFGIKMPDYVPMTVTDRAYTSPIWYSPN
;
A
#
# COMPACT_ATOMS: atom_id res chain seq x y z
N PRO A 1 -2.01 12.53 5.06
CA PRO A 1 -2.32 11.35 5.88
C PRO A 1 -1.07 10.61 6.32
N ASN A 2 -1.13 9.95 7.50
CA ASN A 2 -0.12 9.02 7.94
C ASN A 2 -0.02 7.81 7.00
N LEU A 3 1.09 7.06 7.11
CA LEU A 3 1.36 5.87 6.32
C LEU A 3 0.79 4.62 6.99
N ASP A 4 0.13 3.78 6.20
CA ASP A 4 -0.27 2.43 6.60
C ASP A 4 0.92 1.49 6.56
N ARG A 5 1.58 1.37 5.39
CA ARG A 5 2.67 0.40 5.18
C ARG A 5 3.55 0.75 3.99
N ILE A 6 4.73 0.11 4.00
CA ILE A 6 5.62 0.02 2.85
C ILE A 6 5.57 -1.41 2.32
N GLN A 7 5.47 -1.55 1.01
CA GLN A 7 5.50 -2.82 0.31
C GLN A 7 6.65 -2.85 -0.69
N ILE A 8 7.25 -4.01 -0.86
CA ILE A 8 8.12 -4.31 -2.00
C ILE A 8 7.39 -5.30 -2.90
N ILE A 9 7.32 -4.96 -4.17
CA ILE A 9 6.75 -5.81 -5.21
C ILE A 9 7.90 -6.38 -6.02
N LYS A 10 7.96 -7.71 -6.08
CA LYS A 10 8.90 -8.47 -6.92
C LYS A 10 8.17 -9.00 -8.12
N GLY A 11 8.70 -8.78 -9.32
CA GLY A 11 8.24 -9.37 -10.56
C GLY A 11 9.33 -10.20 -11.20
N TRP A 12 8.97 -11.34 -11.80
CA TRP A 12 9.90 -12.21 -12.52
C TRP A 12 9.15 -13.05 -13.57
N LEU A 13 9.90 -13.70 -14.45
CA LEU A 13 9.38 -14.73 -15.35
C LEU A 13 9.66 -16.11 -14.77
N ASP A 14 8.66 -17.00 -14.80
CA ASP A 14 8.86 -18.40 -14.46
C ASP A 14 9.56 -19.17 -15.59
N LYS A 15 9.76 -20.47 -15.39
CA LYS A 15 10.41 -21.35 -16.38
C LYS A 15 9.69 -21.44 -17.73
N ASP A 16 8.39 -21.15 -17.75
CA ASP A 16 7.55 -21.19 -18.94
C ASP A 16 7.40 -19.80 -19.59
N GLY A 17 8.15 -18.80 -19.10
CA GLY A 17 8.12 -17.40 -19.57
C GLY A 17 6.88 -16.63 -19.13
N LYS A 18 6.10 -17.14 -18.17
CA LYS A 18 4.94 -16.44 -17.64
C LYS A 18 5.34 -15.47 -16.55
N SER A 19 4.76 -14.28 -16.57
CA SER A 19 4.98 -13.27 -15.55
C SER A 19 4.40 -13.71 -14.21
N GLN A 20 5.21 -13.53 -13.17
CA GLN A 20 4.88 -13.80 -11.78
C GLN A 20 5.06 -12.52 -10.97
N GLU A 21 4.28 -12.38 -9.90
CA GLU A 21 4.39 -11.26 -8.97
C GLU A 21 4.28 -11.76 -7.54
N ARG A 22 5.05 -11.15 -6.64
CA ARG A 22 4.90 -11.34 -5.20
C ARG A 22 5.02 -10.01 -4.48
N ILE A 23 4.12 -9.78 -3.53
CA ILE A 23 4.05 -8.58 -2.72
C ILE A 23 4.50 -8.92 -1.31
N PHE A 24 5.45 -8.15 -0.78
CA PHE A 24 5.92 -8.24 0.60
C PHE A 24 5.58 -6.95 1.34
N ASP A 25 4.92 -7.04 2.48
CA ASP A 25 4.84 -5.94 3.44
C ASP A 25 6.18 -5.91 4.19
N VAL A 26 6.89 -4.77 4.15
CA VAL A 26 8.24 -4.67 4.73
C VAL A 26 8.29 -3.74 5.94
N ALA A 27 7.35 -2.83 6.06
CA ALA A 27 7.08 -2.04 7.25
C ALA A 27 5.57 -1.81 7.36
N VAL A 28 5.05 -1.84 8.58
CA VAL A 28 3.64 -1.55 8.88
C VAL A 28 3.55 -0.69 10.13
N SER A 29 2.59 0.21 10.16
CA SER A 29 2.35 1.10 11.31
C SER A 29 1.63 0.40 12.47
N ASP A 30 1.48 1.11 13.57
CA ASP A 30 0.64 0.76 14.74
C ASP A 30 1.02 -0.58 15.39
N GLY A 31 2.29 -0.96 15.36
CA GLY A 31 2.78 -2.20 15.98
C GLY A 31 2.17 -3.48 15.39
N ARG A 32 1.50 -3.41 14.25
CA ARG A 32 0.95 -4.58 13.57
C ARG A 32 2.08 -5.53 13.15
N LYS A 33 1.77 -6.79 12.98
CA LYS A 33 2.77 -7.83 12.67
C LYS A 33 2.68 -8.27 11.22
N ILE A 34 3.85 -8.43 10.61
CA ILE A 34 4.00 -9.10 9.31
C ILE A 34 4.15 -10.59 9.57
N GLY A 35 3.30 -11.40 8.95
CA GLY A 35 3.30 -12.83 9.08
C GLY A 35 4.46 -13.51 8.32
N PRO A 36 4.62 -14.83 8.49
CA PRO A 36 5.67 -15.61 7.82
C PRO A 36 5.52 -15.65 6.28
N ASP A 37 4.32 -15.36 5.79
CA ASP A 37 4.01 -15.22 4.37
C ASP A 37 4.48 -13.86 3.78
N GLY A 38 5.05 -12.99 4.63
CA GLY A 38 5.47 -11.64 4.24
C GLY A 38 4.30 -10.65 4.16
N ARG A 39 3.15 -10.95 4.77
CA ARG A 39 1.96 -10.09 4.69
C ARG A 39 1.43 -9.73 6.08
N CYS A 40 1.02 -8.47 6.22
CA CYS A 40 0.25 -8.03 7.38
C CYS A 40 -1.24 -8.14 7.08
N LYS A 41 -1.93 -9.05 7.79
CA LYS A 41 -3.36 -9.31 7.61
C LYS A 41 -4.25 -8.39 8.44
N THR A 42 -3.67 -7.74 9.44
CA THR A 42 -4.39 -6.78 10.28
C THR A 42 -4.56 -5.46 9.53
N PRO A 43 -5.79 -5.00 9.29
CA PRO A 43 -6.01 -3.71 8.64
C PRO A 43 -5.56 -2.56 9.55
N VAL A 44 -5.18 -1.42 8.95
CA VAL A 44 -4.85 -0.20 9.70
C VAL A 44 -6.08 0.48 10.30
N GLY A 45 -7.27 0.16 9.76
CA GLY A 45 -8.50 0.84 10.12
C GLY A 45 -8.74 2.11 9.33
N SER A 46 -9.69 2.93 9.80
CA SER A 46 -10.03 4.21 9.18
C SER A 46 -10.50 5.20 10.23
N THR A 47 -10.08 6.45 10.10
CA THR A 47 -10.54 7.59 10.89
C THR A 47 -11.34 8.58 10.06
N VAL A 48 -11.81 8.15 8.87
CA VAL A 48 -12.55 9.02 7.96
C VAL A 48 -13.96 9.28 8.49
N ASP A 49 -14.28 10.55 8.61
CA ASP A 49 -15.65 11.06 8.79
C ASP A 49 -16.16 11.56 7.44
N VAL A 50 -16.94 10.72 6.76
CA VAL A 50 -17.48 11.02 5.43
C VAL A 50 -18.41 12.23 5.46
N ALA A 51 -19.24 12.37 6.52
CA ALA A 51 -20.20 13.45 6.62
C ALA A 51 -19.51 14.82 6.71
N ASN A 52 -18.39 14.87 7.44
CA ASN A 52 -17.61 16.08 7.60
C ASN A 52 -16.44 16.19 6.58
N ALA A 53 -16.28 15.20 5.70
CA ALA A 53 -15.17 15.12 4.76
C ALA A 53 -13.82 15.37 5.46
N SER A 54 -13.59 14.69 6.59
CA SER A 54 -12.43 14.85 7.44
C SER A 54 -11.84 13.49 7.87
N TYR A 55 -10.64 13.52 8.41
CA TYR A 55 -9.98 12.35 9.00
C TYR A 55 -8.99 12.84 10.07
N THR A 56 -8.47 11.92 10.87
CA THR A 56 -7.41 12.20 11.84
C THR A 56 -6.21 11.29 11.62
N ASN A 57 -5.03 11.76 12.02
CA ASN A 57 -3.78 10.97 12.02
C ASN A 57 -3.56 10.28 13.37
N THR A 58 -4.61 9.74 13.98
CA THR A 58 -4.53 8.98 15.23
C THR A 58 -4.15 7.51 15.00
N ILE A 59 -4.12 7.08 13.75
CA ILE A 59 -3.63 5.78 13.28
C ILE A 59 -2.56 6.01 12.21
N GLY A 60 -1.83 4.95 11.86
CA GLY A 60 -0.74 5.06 10.90
C GLY A 60 0.51 5.70 11.51
N ALA A 61 1.56 5.85 10.72
CA ALA A 61 2.82 6.44 11.14
C ALA A 61 3.23 7.61 10.21
N PRO A 62 3.78 8.72 10.75
CA PRO A 62 4.24 9.84 9.93
C PRO A 62 5.41 9.47 9.02
N ALA A 63 6.19 8.46 9.42
CA ALA A 63 7.30 7.91 8.66
C ALA A 63 7.43 6.41 8.94
N LEU A 64 7.85 5.66 7.95
CA LEU A 64 8.19 4.24 8.06
C LEU A 64 9.53 3.99 7.40
N SER A 65 10.29 3.06 7.95
CA SER A 65 11.55 2.58 7.38
C SER A 65 11.70 1.09 7.61
N ALA A 66 12.40 0.42 6.71
CA ALA A 66 12.73 -0.98 6.84
C ALA A 66 14.05 -1.31 6.15
N TYR A 67 14.75 -2.29 6.71
CA TYR A 67 15.74 -3.07 5.98
C TYR A 67 15.11 -4.40 5.60
N TRP A 68 15.21 -4.77 4.34
CA TRP A 68 14.60 -6.00 3.85
C TRP A 68 15.51 -6.72 2.87
N ARG A 69 15.51 -8.03 2.93
CA ARG A 69 16.21 -8.91 2.00
C ARG A 69 15.22 -9.92 1.44
N ASP A 70 15.23 -10.11 0.13
CA ASP A 70 14.34 -11.07 -0.53
C ASP A 70 14.62 -12.50 -0.05
N PRO A 71 13.68 -13.15 0.67
CA PRO A 71 13.85 -14.52 1.13
C PRO A 71 13.79 -15.55 -0.01
N THR A 72 13.38 -15.12 -1.20
CA THR A 72 13.24 -15.96 -2.40
C THR A 72 14.19 -15.52 -3.52
N PHE A 73 15.26 -14.79 -3.17
CA PHE A 73 16.25 -14.34 -4.15
C PHE A 73 16.98 -15.53 -4.78
N ASP A 74 17.03 -15.54 -6.11
CA ASP A 74 17.77 -16.52 -6.89
C ASP A 74 18.69 -15.78 -7.87
N ALA A 75 20.00 -15.85 -7.62
CA ALA A 75 21.00 -15.16 -8.41
C ALA A 75 21.08 -15.62 -9.88
N THR A 76 20.44 -16.74 -10.22
CA THR A 76 20.40 -17.25 -11.60
C THR A 76 19.21 -16.73 -12.40
N LYS A 77 18.29 -15.98 -11.77
CA LYS A 77 17.05 -15.51 -12.39
C LYS A 77 16.93 -14.00 -12.38
N GLY A 78 16.56 -13.44 -13.51
CA GLY A 78 16.19 -12.02 -13.61
C GLY A 78 14.93 -11.72 -12.82
N ALA A 79 14.92 -10.54 -12.19
CA ALA A 79 13.78 -10.02 -11.46
C ALA A 79 13.81 -8.49 -11.45
N PHE A 80 12.67 -7.88 -11.15
CA PHE A 80 12.64 -6.46 -10.82
C PHE A 80 11.88 -6.24 -9.51
N TYR A 81 12.20 -5.15 -8.85
CA TYR A 81 11.62 -4.77 -7.57
C TYR A 81 11.23 -3.32 -7.61
N TYR A 82 10.08 -2.98 -7.05
CA TYR A 82 9.74 -1.58 -6.77
C TYR A 82 9.07 -1.44 -5.42
N VAL A 83 9.14 -0.26 -4.86
CA VAL A 83 8.50 0.07 -3.59
C VAL A 83 7.15 0.71 -3.83
N ARG A 84 6.17 0.33 -3.05
CA ARG A 84 4.88 0.98 -2.95
C ARG A 84 4.64 1.42 -1.51
N VAL A 85 4.34 2.70 -1.32
CA VAL A 85 3.94 3.25 -0.03
C VAL A 85 2.44 3.46 -0.04
N ILE A 86 1.76 3.06 1.02
CA ILE A 86 0.31 3.16 1.16
C ILE A 86 0.00 4.04 2.36
N GLN A 87 -0.88 5.02 2.19
CA GLN A 87 -1.40 5.87 3.26
C GLN A 87 -2.58 5.21 3.98
N ILE A 88 -2.93 5.74 5.16
CA ILE A 88 -4.22 5.45 5.79
C ILE A 88 -5.36 6.00 4.94
N PRO A 89 -6.60 5.47 5.06
CA PRO A 89 -7.75 6.02 4.34
C PRO A 89 -7.97 7.50 4.63
N SER A 90 -8.33 8.25 3.59
CA SER A 90 -8.72 9.66 3.66
C SER A 90 -10.01 9.90 2.87
N PRO A 91 -10.72 11.04 3.07
CA PRO A 91 -11.90 11.36 2.28
C PRO A 91 -11.53 11.51 0.81
N ARG A 92 -12.33 10.92 -0.06
CA ARG A 92 -12.22 11.15 -1.50
C ARG A 92 -12.84 12.49 -1.87
N TRP A 93 -12.49 13.04 -3.04
CA TRP A 93 -13.07 14.28 -3.54
C TRP A 93 -14.63 14.27 -3.52
N THR A 94 -15.25 13.12 -3.75
CA THR A 94 -16.71 12.92 -3.67
C THR A 94 -17.29 13.24 -2.29
N ALA A 95 -16.56 12.98 -1.20
CA ALA A 95 -16.98 13.36 0.14
C ALA A 95 -16.94 14.87 0.35
N TYR A 96 -15.91 15.54 -0.18
CA TYR A 96 -15.81 17.01 -0.15
C TYR A 96 -16.93 17.67 -0.94
N ASP A 97 -17.26 17.15 -2.13
CA ASP A 97 -18.35 17.67 -2.96
C ASP A 97 -19.71 17.44 -2.31
N GLN A 98 -19.95 16.23 -1.74
CA GLN A 98 -21.17 15.96 -1.00
C GLN A 98 -21.41 16.98 0.12
N LYS A 99 -20.36 17.25 0.92
CA LYS A 99 -20.43 18.23 2.00
C LYS A 99 -20.63 19.65 1.47
N ARG A 100 -19.85 20.04 0.45
CA ARG A 100 -19.86 21.41 -0.08
C ARG A 100 -21.18 21.78 -0.72
N PHE A 101 -21.77 20.86 -1.48
CA PHE A 101 -22.98 21.13 -2.26
C PHE A 101 -24.27 20.64 -1.55
N GLY A 102 -24.15 20.01 -0.38
CA GLY A 102 -25.31 19.48 0.35
C GLY A 102 -26.07 18.39 -0.40
N ILE A 103 -25.40 17.66 -1.29
CA ILE A 103 -25.97 16.58 -2.09
C ILE A 103 -25.68 15.23 -1.45
N LYS A 104 -26.51 14.24 -1.71
CA LYS A 104 -26.23 12.84 -1.34
C LYS A 104 -25.67 12.11 -2.55
N MET A 105 -24.45 11.58 -2.43
CA MET A 105 -23.88 10.72 -3.46
C MET A 105 -24.59 9.37 -3.50
N PRO A 106 -24.76 8.75 -4.68
CA PRO A 106 -25.24 7.38 -4.79
C PRO A 106 -24.37 6.39 -4.01
N ASP A 107 -24.96 5.32 -3.48
CA ASP A 107 -24.28 4.35 -2.60
C ASP A 107 -23.11 3.61 -3.29
N TYR A 108 -23.10 3.55 -4.63
CA TYR A 108 -22.00 2.94 -5.39
C TYR A 108 -20.78 3.87 -5.56
N VAL A 109 -20.88 5.14 -5.18
CA VAL A 109 -19.78 6.11 -5.31
C VAL A 109 -18.83 5.97 -4.11
N PRO A 110 -17.53 5.68 -4.34
CA PRO A 110 -16.59 5.60 -3.24
C PRO A 110 -16.41 6.97 -2.58
N MET A 111 -16.51 7.02 -1.26
CA MET A 111 -16.39 8.24 -0.45
C MET A 111 -15.01 8.35 0.22
N THR A 112 -14.23 7.27 0.19
CA THR A 112 -12.89 7.19 0.77
C THR A 112 -11.88 6.77 -0.28
N VAL A 113 -10.62 7.14 -0.08
CA VAL A 113 -9.49 6.76 -0.92
C VAL A 113 -8.30 6.37 -0.05
N THR A 114 -7.46 5.50 -0.56
CA THR A 114 -6.17 5.15 0.01
C THR A 114 -5.11 5.47 -1.04
N ASP A 115 -4.40 6.58 -0.85
CA ASP A 115 -3.39 7.02 -1.80
C ASP A 115 -2.13 6.16 -1.73
N ARG A 116 -1.43 6.08 -2.85
CA ARG A 116 -0.24 5.27 -3.04
C ARG A 116 0.83 6.02 -3.78
N ALA A 117 2.07 5.84 -3.35
CA ALA A 117 3.25 6.28 -4.08
C ALA A 117 4.08 5.07 -4.52
N TYR A 118 4.78 5.22 -5.64
CA TYR A 118 5.58 4.16 -6.25
C TYR A 118 6.96 4.70 -6.57
N THR A 119 7.98 3.84 -6.41
CA THR A 119 9.32 4.13 -6.93
C THR A 119 9.49 3.62 -8.35
N SER A 120 10.55 4.05 -9.01
CA SER A 120 11.07 3.36 -10.20
C SER A 120 11.48 1.94 -9.84
N PRO A 121 11.44 0.98 -10.80
CA PRO A 121 11.89 -0.37 -10.57
C PRO A 121 13.43 -0.46 -10.49
N ILE A 122 13.90 -1.39 -9.68
CA ILE A 122 15.29 -1.83 -9.62
C ILE A 122 15.37 -3.18 -10.33
N TRP A 123 16.17 -3.25 -11.37
CA TRP A 123 16.33 -4.46 -12.17
C TRP A 123 17.51 -5.28 -11.69
N TYR A 124 17.31 -6.57 -11.59
CA TYR A 124 18.37 -7.56 -11.40
C TYR A 124 18.46 -8.45 -12.63
N SER A 125 19.62 -8.49 -13.25
CA SER A 125 19.95 -9.38 -14.35
C SER A 125 21.10 -10.29 -13.91
N PRO A 126 20.96 -11.62 -13.99
CA PRO A 126 22.08 -12.53 -13.75
C PRO A 126 23.17 -12.28 -14.80
N ASN A 127 24.42 -12.47 -14.40
CA ASN A 127 25.58 -12.43 -15.30
C ASN A 127 25.66 -13.67 -16.16
#